data_1b40eea42c3195b5a867b1fc42143994
#
_entry.id   1b40eea42c3195b5a867b1fc42143994
#
_cell.length_a   1.000
_cell.length_b   1.000
_cell.length_c   1.000
_cell.angle_alpha   90.00
_cell.angle_beta   90.00
_cell.angle_gamma   90.00
#
_symmetry.space_group_name_H-M   'P 1'
#
loop_
_entity.id
_entity.type
_entity.pdbx_description
1 polymer ?
#
loop_
_entity_poly.entity_id
_entity_poly.type
_entity_poly.pdbx_seq_one_letter_code
_entity_poly.pdbx_strand_id
1 'polypeptide(L)'
;MVSALCGRASWQDGDMEHVLGIGGYFMRAADPAALNTWYRDCLGLDADEYGMWHQGNGPTVFATFESGTDYFGSGAQQTMLNFRVGDLDAMLAQLRAKGADVAEETQEMEGVGRFGWVTDPEGNRVELWQPT
;
A
#
# COMPACT_ATOMS: atom_id res chain seq x y z
N MET A 1 29.46 2.37 2.77
CA MET A 1 28.29 2.28 1.91
C MET A 1 28.34 3.37 0.86
N VAL A 2 28.20 3.01 -0.36
CA VAL A 2 28.20 3.96 -1.45
C VAL A 2 26.78 4.33 -1.80
N SER A 3 26.48 5.60 -1.74
CA SER A 3 25.23 6.12 -2.24
C SER A 3 25.32 6.22 -3.75
N ALA A 4 24.60 5.38 -4.45
CA ALA A 4 24.48 5.50 -5.90
C ALA A 4 23.51 6.63 -6.21
N LEU A 5 24.02 7.83 -6.26
CA LEU A 5 23.24 8.96 -6.72
C LEU A 5 23.24 8.95 -8.25
N CYS A 6 22.07 9.07 -8.84
CA CYS A 6 21.98 9.35 -10.26
C CYS A 6 22.73 10.64 -10.55
N GLY A 7 23.69 10.57 -11.48
CA GLY A 7 24.40 11.76 -11.91
C GLY A 7 23.42 12.80 -12.45
N ARG A 8 23.68 14.06 -12.13
CA ARG A 8 22.93 15.13 -12.75
C ARG A 8 23.44 15.31 -14.18
N ALA A 9 22.63 14.88 -15.13
CA ALA A 9 22.85 15.30 -16.49
C ALA A 9 22.28 16.70 -16.67
N SER A 10 22.82 17.45 -17.60
CA SER A 10 22.30 18.78 -17.94
C SER A 10 21.04 18.65 -18.81
N TRP A 11 20.08 17.86 -18.33
CA TRP A 11 18.81 17.69 -19.01
C TRP A 11 17.89 18.84 -18.67
N GLN A 12 17.16 19.30 -19.65
CA GLN A 12 16.01 20.16 -19.42
C GLN A 12 14.80 19.27 -19.08
N ASP A 13 13.85 19.80 -18.33
CA ASP A 13 12.68 19.03 -17.92
C ASP A 13 11.95 18.38 -19.09
N GLY A 14 11.88 19.07 -20.26
CA GLY A 14 11.24 18.54 -21.45
C GLY A 14 11.99 17.38 -22.11
N ASP A 15 13.27 17.22 -21.80
CA ASP A 15 14.10 16.17 -22.38
C ASP A 15 14.23 14.94 -21.47
N MET A 16 13.81 15.05 -20.22
CA MET A 16 13.95 13.98 -19.25
C MET A 16 12.81 12.99 -19.37
N GLU A 17 13.16 11.71 -19.48
CA GLU A 17 12.14 10.66 -19.37
C GLU A 17 11.71 10.50 -17.92
N HIS A 18 10.42 10.37 -17.66
CA HIS A 18 9.86 10.27 -16.33
C HIS A 18 9.12 8.96 -16.15
N VAL A 19 9.17 8.40 -14.95
CA VAL A 19 8.27 7.30 -14.62
C VAL A 19 6.84 7.84 -14.57
N LEU A 20 5.90 7.05 -15.09
CA LEU A 20 4.49 7.45 -15.18
C LEU A 20 3.71 7.08 -13.92
N GLY A 21 4.19 6.11 -13.16
CA GLY A 21 3.52 5.63 -11.97
C GLY A 21 4.06 4.28 -11.53
N ILE A 22 3.44 3.73 -10.52
CA ILE A 22 3.78 2.40 -10.05
C ILE A 22 3.11 1.38 -10.99
N GLY A 23 3.93 0.53 -11.61
CA GLY A 23 3.44 -0.49 -12.53
C GLY A 23 3.05 -1.80 -11.86
N GLY A 24 3.53 -2.04 -10.65
CA GLY A 24 3.21 -3.23 -9.92
C GLY A 24 3.79 -3.21 -8.51
N TYR A 25 3.29 -4.09 -7.68
CA TYR A 25 3.80 -4.31 -6.34
C TYR A 25 3.96 -5.81 -6.14
N PHE A 26 5.13 -6.23 -5.70
CA PHE A 26 5.48 -7.64 -5.57
C PHE A 26 5.95 -7.92 -4.15
N MET A 27 5.47 -9.01 -3.57
CA MET A 27 5.86 -9.39 -2.22
C MET A 27 6.16 -10.87 -2.15
N ARG A 28 7.02 -11.24 -1.22
CA ARG A 28 7.26 -12.64 -0.92
C ARG A 28 6.11 -13.16 -0.06
N ALA A 29 5.75 -14.41 -0.28
CA ALA A 29 4.72 -15.07 0.50
C ALA A 29 5.10 -16.53 0.73
N ALA A 30 4.84 -17.03 1.92
CA ALA A 30 5.01 -18.45 2.21
C ALA A 30 3.97 -19.28 1.45
N ASP A 31 2.76 -18.73 1.32
CA ASP A 31 1.67 -19.34 0.58
C ASP A 31 1.04 -18.29 -0.35
N PRO A 32 1.59 -18.11 -1.57
CA PRO A 32 1.09 -17.08 -2.47
C PRO A 32 -0.39 -17.24 -2.83
N ALA A 33 -0.85 -18.47 -3.05
CA ALA A 33 -2.25 -18.70 -3.43
C ALA A 33 -3.20 -18.27 -2.32
N ALA A 34 -2.90 -18.63 -1.07
CA ALA A 34 -3.72 -18.24 0.08
C ALA A 34 -3.70 -16.73 0.29
N LEU A 35 -2.54 -16.12 0.12
CA LEU A 35 -2.41 -14.67 0.28
C LEU A 35 -3.20 -13.91 -0.79
N ASN A 36 -3.10 -14.33 -2.04
CA ASN A 36 -3.86 -13.74 -3.13
C ASN A 36 -5.37 -13.84 -2.87
N THR A 37 -5.81 -15.00 -2.39
CA THR A 37 -7.22 -15.22 -2.05
C THR A 37 -7.68 -14.25 -0.96
N TRP A 38 -6.86 -14.04 0.07
CA TRP A 38 -7.18 -13.12 1.14
C TRP A 38 -7.35 -11.67 0.62
N TYR A 39 -6.42 -11.21 -0.21
CA TYR A 39 -6.51 -9.84 -0.77
C TYR A 39 -7.76 -9.68 -1.63
N ARG A 40 -8.10 -10.69 -2.42
CA ARG A 40 -9.31 -10.66 -3.23
C ARG A 40 -10.57 -10.71 -2.37
N ASP A 41 -10.65 -11.66 -1.44
CA ASP A 41 -11.89 -11.94 -0.72
C ASP A 41 -12.14 -10.96 0.43
N CYS A 42 -11.09 -10.44 1.06
CA CYS A 42 -11.23 -9.53 2.21
C CYS A 42 -11.15 -8.05 1.81
N LEU A 43 -10.26 -7.71 0.89
CA LEU A 43 -10.06 -6.33 0.45
C LEU A 43 -10.73 -6.00 -0.87
N GLY A 44 -11.24 -7.00 -1.58
CA GLY A 44 -11.86 -6.77 -2.88
C GLY A 44 -10.86 -6.39 -3.97
N LEU A 45 -9.61 -6.80 -3.81
CA LEU A 45 -8.58 -6.55 -4.83
C LEU A 45 -8.83 -7.49 -6.01
N ASP A 46 -9.34 -6.93 -7.11
CA ASP A 46 -9.87 -7.67 -8.25
C ASP A 46 -8.81 -7.84 -9.34
N ALA A 47 -7.70 -8.50 -8.99
CA ALA A 47 -6.69 -8.85 -9.96
C ALA A 47 -7.09 -10.15 -10.67
N ASP A 48 -6.75 -10.24 -11.96
CA ASP A 48 -7.03 -11.45 -12.74
C ASP A 48 -6.03 -12.56 -12.43
N GLU A 49 -6.13 -13.68 -13.17
CA GLU A 49 -5.28 -14.85 -12.96
C GLU A 49 -3.79 -14.60 -13.21
N TYR A 50 -3.47 -13.52 -13.95
CA TYR A 50 -2.09 -13.10 -14.22
C TYR A 50 -1.62 -12.00 -13.29
N GLY A 51 -2.46 -11.58 -12.34
CA GLY A 51 -2.14 -10.50 -11.41
C GLY A 51 -2.42 -9.11 -11.96
N MET A 52 -3.04 -9.01 -13.11
CA MET A 52 -3.37 -7.69 -13.69
C MET A 52 -4.54 -7.07 -12.94
N TRP A 53 -4.31 -5.88 -12.45
CA TRP A 53 -5.30 -5.12 -11.69
C TRP A 53 -5.38 -3.70 -12.23
N HIS A 54 -6.56 -3.31 -12.65
CA HIS A 54 -6.80 -1.97 -13.15
C HIS A 54 -7.32 -1.10 -12.02
N GLN A 55 -6.45 -0.28 -11.49
CA GLN A 55 -6.77 0.57 -10.35
C GLN A 55 -7.73 1.68 -10.74
N GLY A 56 -8.54 2.12 -9.76
CA GLY A 56 -9.31 3.33 -9.89
C GLY A 56 -8.42 4.56 -9.90
N ASN A 57 -8.86 5.61 -10.57
CA ASN A 57 -8.13 6.88 -10.60
C ASN A 57 -8.08 7.51 -9.21
N GLY A 58 -6.97 8.15 -8.91
CA GLY A 58 -6.82 8.86 -7.67
C GLY A 58 -5.35 9.15 -7.36
N PRO A 59 -5.09 9.89 -6.29
CA PRO A 59 -3.72 10.22 -5.91
C PRO A 59 -2.96 9.00 -5.44
N THR A 60 -1.66 9.00 -5.69
CA THR A 60 -0.73 7.98 -5.20
C THR A 60 0.37 8.70 -4.44
N VAL A 61 0.64 8.25 -3.22
CA VAL A 61 1.73 8.77 -2.40
C VAL A 61 2.95 7.90 -2.60
N PHE A 62 4.07 8.51 -2.85
CA PHE A 62 5.37 7.87 -2.79
C PHE A 62 6.19 8.60 -1.75
N ALA A 63 6.46 7.97 -0.62
CA ALA A 63 7.12 8.61 0.50
C ALA A 63 8.14 7.65 1.13
N THR A 64 9.20 8.22 1.68
CA THR A 64 10.18 7.47 2.43
C THR A 64 10.11 7.85 3.90
N PHE A 65 10.34 6.87 4.75
CA PHE A 65 10.30 7.02 6.20
C PHE A 65 11.70 6.81 6.77
N GLU A 66 11.94 7.34 7.96
CA GLU A 66 13.19 7.09 8.67
C GLU A 66 13.40 5.61 8.89
N SER A 67 14.65 5.15 8.84
CA SER A 67 14.97 3.74 8.95
C SER A 67 14.52 3.12 10.28
N GLY A 68 14.43 3.93 11.32
CA GLY A 68 14.01 3.48 12.65
C GLY A 68 12.52 3.60 12.91
N THR A 69 11.70 3.90 11.88
CA THR A 69 10.26 4.05 12.11
C THR A 69 9.61 2.75 12.56
N ASP A 70 8.63 2.86 13.43
CA ASP A 70 7.76 1.75 13.81
C ASP A 70 6.41 1.79 13.09
N TYR A 71 6.24 2.74 12.19
CA TYR A 71 4.95 2.98 11.53
C TYR A 71 4.49 1.78 10.70
N PHE A 72 5.44 1.00 10.17
CA PHE A 72 5.11 -0.19 9.39
C PHE A 72 4.85 -1.43 10.26
N GLY A 73 4.90 -1.30 11.56
CA GLY A 73 4.75 -2.40 12.50
C GLY A 73 6.07 -3.13 12.73
N SER A 74 6.17 -4.38 12.30
CA SER A 74 7.38 -5.18 12.51
C SER A 74 8.61 -4.54 11.84
N GLY A 75 9.75 -4.55 12.52
CA GLY A 75 11.01 -4.06 11.97
C GLY A 75 11.51 -4.85 10.76
N ALA A 76 10.96 -6.03 10.51
CA ALA A 76 11.29 -6.82 9.32
C ALA A 76 10.57 -6.34 8.06
N GLN A 77 9.52 -5.57 8.22
CA GLN A 77 8.75 -5.04 7.09
C GLN A 77 9.41 -3.76 6.56
N GLN A 78 9.99 -3.84 5.37
CA GLN A 78 10.74 -2.74 4.77
C GLN A 78 9.85 -1.71 4.08
N THR A 79 8.66 -2.10 3.65
CA THR A 79 7.72 -1.24 2.95
C THR A 79 6.33 -1.48 3.49
N MET A 80 5.44 -0.52 3.30
CA MET A 80 4.05 -0.67 3.68
C MET A 80 3.18 -0.29 2.49
N LEU A 81 2.34 -1.22 2.07
CA LEU A 81 1.37 -0.97 1.01
C LEU A 81 0.22 -0.15 1.57
N ASN A 82 -0.21 0.84 0.81
CA ASN A 82 -1.38 1.66 1.13
C ASN A 82 -2.38 1.51 0.01
N PHE A 83 -3.63 1.20 0.36
CA PHE A 83 -4.73 1.16 -0.59
C PHE A 83 -5.68 2.32 -0.36
N ARG A 84 -6.08 2.99 -1.43
CA ARG A 84 -7.18 3.94 -1.38
C ARG A 84 -8.50 3.18 -1.30
N VAL A 85 -9.38 3.65 -0.43
CA VAL A 85 -10.73 3.09 -0.30
C VAL A 85 -11.74 4.22 -0.40
N GLY A 86 -12.93 3.91 -0.88
CA GLY A 86 -14.01 4.90 -0.98
C GLY A 86 -14.71 5.19 0.34
N ASP A 87 -14.78 4.20 1.22
CA ASP A 87 -15.43 4.31 2.52
C ASP A 87 -14.65 3.48 3.53
N LEU A 88 -13.86 4.15 4.34
CA LEU A 88 -12.98 3.47 5.30
C LEU A 88 -13.78 2.70 6.34
N ASP A 89 -14.84 3.28 6.88
CA ASP A 89 -15.63 2.60 7.91
C ASP A 89 -16.25 1.32 7.37
N ALA A 90 -16.77 1.35 6.14
CA ALA A 90 -17.33 0.17 5.49
C ALA A 90 -16.26 -0.89 5.25
N MET A 91 -15.08 -0.49 4.80
CA MET A 91 -13.96 -1.41 4.58
C MET A 91 -13.52 -2.07 5.88
N LEU A 92 -13.37 -1.30 6.94
CA LEU A 92 -12.95 -1.85 8.24
C LEU A 92 -14.00 -2.82 8.80
N ALA A 93 -15.29 -2.50 8.63
CA ALA A 93 -16.37 -3.40 9.04
C ALA A 93 -16.34 -4.69 8.24
N GLN A 94 -16.12 -4.61 6.94
CA GLN A 94 -15.98 -5.77 6.05
C GLN A 94 -14.84 -6.68 6.50
N LEU A 95 -13.69 -6.10 6.78
CA LEU A 95 -12.51 -6.83 7.22
C LEU A 95 -12.75 -7.52 8.56
N ARG A 96 -13.37 -6.82 9.52
CA ARG A 96 -13.69 -7.42 10.83
C ARG A 96 -14.69 -8.55 10.69
N ALA A 97 -15.68 -8.39 9.83
CA ALA A 97 -16.68 -9.45 9.59
C ALA A 97 -16.05 -10.71 9.02
N LYS A 98 -14.94 -10.58 8.30
CA LYS A 98 -14.20 -11.71 7.72
C LYS A 98 -13.08 -12.22 8.64
N GLY A 99 -12.99 -11.72 9.86
CA GLY A 99 -12.01 -12.16 10.84
C GLY A 99 -10.59 -11.65 10.61
N ALA A 100 -10.42 -10.61 9.82
CA ALA A 100 -9.10 -10.03 9.57
C ALA A 100 -8.58 -9.30 10.81
N ASP A 101 -7.25 -9.18 10.90
CA ASP A 101 -6.56 -8.50 12.00
C ASP A 101 -6.55 -6.99 11.73
N VAL A 102 -7.59 -6.31 12.19
CA VAL A 102 -7.78 -4.88 11.98
C VAL A 102 -7.36 -4.11 13.23
N ALA A 103 -6.54 -3.08 13.06
CA ALA A 103 -6.19 -2.19 14.16
C ALA A 103 -7.44 -1.47 14.66
N GLU A 104 -7.57 -1.35 15.97
CA GLU A 104 -8.75 -0.70 16.59
C GLU A 104 -8.76 0.80 16.30
N GLU A 105 -7.60 1.40 16.17
CA GLU A 105 -7.44 2.83 15.99
C GLU A 105 -7.56 3.22 14.53
N THR A 106 -8.11 4.41 14.30
CA THR A 106 -8.07 5.09 13.02
C THR A 106 -7.44 6.45 13.26
N GLN A 107 -6.98 7.07 12.20
CA GLN A 107 -6.38 8.39 12.28
C GLN A 107 -7.00 9.29 11.22
N GLU A 108 -7.25 10.52 11.58
CA GLU A 108 -7.71 11.53 10.64
C GLU A 108 -6.62 12.59 10.50
N MET A 109 -6.32 12.97 9.26
CA MET A 109 -5.37 14.03 8.97
C MET A 109 -6.05 15.05 8.08
N GLU A 110 -6.19 16.26 8.61
CA GLU A 110 -6.88 17.35 7.92
C GLU A 110 -6.24 17.60 6.54
N GLY A 111 -7.06 17.67 5.51
CA GLY A 111 -6.61 17.92 4.15
C GLY A 111 -6.05 16.70 3.43
N VAL A 112 -5.89 15.59 4.12
CA VAL A 112 -5.32 14.36 3.56
C VAL A 112 -6.34 13.23 3.53
N GLY A 113 -7.00 12.98 4.64
CA GLY A 113 -8.03 11.96 4.73
C GLY A 113 -7.98 11.16 6.02
N ARG A 114 -8.59 9.98 5.95
CA ARG A 114 -8.71 9.07 7.07
C ARG A 114 -7.95 7.78 6.79
N PHE A 115 -7.34 7.24 7.83
CA PHE A 115 -6.47 6.07 7.75
C PHE A 115 -6.88 4.99 8.72
N GLY A 116 -6.75 3.73 8.28
CA GLY A 116 -6.87 2.55 9.11
C GLY A 116 -5.83 1.54 8.69
N TRP A 117 -5.71 0.44 9.44
CA TRP A 117 -4.67 -0.56 9.19
C TRP A 117 -5.22 -1.96 9.37
N VAL A 118 -4.74 -2.86 8.56
CA VAL A 118 -5.03 -4.29 8.64
C VAL A 118 -3.73 -5.06 8.46
N THR A 119 -3.60 -6.18 9.13
CA THR A 119 -2.46 -7.08 8.95
C THR A 119 -2.94 -8.29 8.16
N ASP A 120 -2.22 -8.62 7.08
CA ASP A 120 -2.57 -9.76 6.25
C ASP A 120 -2.16 -11.08 6.93
N PRO A 121 -2.58 -12.24 6.38
CA PRO A 121 -2.29 -13.54 7.02
C PRO A 121 -0.80 -13.87 7.14
N GLU A 122 0.07 -13.20 6.40
CA GLU A 122 1.50 -13.41 6.49
C GLU A 122 2.21 -12.35 7.32
N GLY A 123 1.45 -11.53 8.04
CA GLY A 123 2.01 -10.56 8.99
C GLY A 123 2.35 -9.22 8.39
N ASN A 124 1.97 -8.94 7.16
CA ASN A 124 2.23 -7.65 6.54
C ASN A 124 1.19 -6.63 6.97
N ARG A 125 1.66 -5.50 7.51
CA ARG A 125 0.81 -4.38 7.86
C ARG A 125 0.49 -3.59 6.59
N VAL A 126 -0.78 -3.33 6.37
CA VAL A 126 -1.30 -2.61 5.21
C VAL A 126 -2.10 -1.41 5.71
N GLU A 127 -1.88 -0.27 5.09
CA GLU A 127 -2.62 0.95 5.39
C GLU A 127 -3.78 1.12 4.41
N LEU A 128 -4.91 1.55 4.94
CA LEU A 128 -6.10 1.87 4.15
C LEU A 128 -6.35 3.36 4.29
N TRP A 129 -6.58 4.03 3.17
CA TRP A 129 -6.68 5.48 3.10
C TRP A 129 -7.92 5.90 2.34
N GLN A 130 -8.77 6.65 3.03
CA GLN A 130 -9.89 7.34 2.39
C GLN A 130 -9.48 8.80 2.19
N PRO A 131 -9.09 9.19 0.97
CA PRO A 131 -8.69 10.59 0.72
C PRO A 131 -9.82 11.56 0.97
N THR A 132 -9.44 12.76 1.34
CA THR A 132 -10.39 13.87 1.52
C THR A 132 -11.01 14.27 0.19
#